data_5743448eede0ceb2c2481a077b1a7ebf
#
_entry.id   5743448eede0ceb2c2481a077b1a7ebf
#
_cell.length_a   1.000
_cell.length_b   1.000
_cell.length_c   1.000
_cell.angle_alpha   90.00
_cell.angle_beta   90.00
_cell.angle_gamma   90.00
#
_symmetry.space_group_name_H-M   'P 1'
#
loop_
_entity.id
_entity.type
_entity.pdbx_description
1 polymer ?
#
loop_
_entity_poly.entity_id
_entity_poly.type
_entity_poly.pdbx_seq_one_letter_code
_entity_poly.pdbx_strand_id
1 'polypeptide(L)'
;VTAEYAITNNDVVAAYLASKTLAERAAWFFLETKKPVFDITVLNPYVIMGPMLHAVHGPEDIPSTNAFPVWNFLNGAYKSIDGLKFPAWYFVSIDYTFSV
;
A
#
# COMPACT_ATOMS: atom_id res chain seq x y z
N VAL A 1 -13.16 -0.64 9.40
CA VAL A 1 -13.15 -2.07 9.00
C VAL A 1 -12.52 -2.86 10.13
N THR A 2 -13.21 -3.91 10.60
CA THR A 2 -12.71 -4.79 11.66
C THR A 2 -12.19 -6.10 11.05
N ALA A 3 -11.28 -6.78 11.78
CA ALA A 3 -10.80 -8.09 11.37
C ALA A 3 -11.93 -9.12 11.28
N GLU A 4 -12.89 -9.05 12.21
CA GLU A 4 -14.07 -9.91 12.22
C GLU A 4 -14.92 -9.74 10.96
N TYR A 5 -15.18 -8.49 10.53
CA TYR A 5 -15.89 -8.22 9.28
C TYR A 5 -15.18 -8.84 8.08
N ALA A 6 -13.86 -8.67 7.99
CA ALA A 6 -13.06 -9.19 6.89
C ALA A 6 -13.11 -10.72 6.81
N ILE A 7 -13.02 -11.40 7.94
CA ILE A 7 -13.08 -12.87 8.03
C ILE A 7 -14.48 -13.36 7.64
N THR A 8 -15.54 -12.77 8.21
CA THR A 8 -16.92 -13.18 7.97
C THR A 8 -17.32 -13.04 6.50
N ASN A 9 -16.83 -11.98 5.82
CA ASN A 9 -17.18 -11.71 4.42
C ASN A 9 -16.14 -12.23 3.42
N ASN A 10 -15.09 -12.90 3.88
CA ASN A 10 -13.96 -13.34 3.04
C ASN A 10 -13.41 -12.19 2.16
N ASP A 11 -13.35 -10.98 2.74
CA ASP A 11 -12.96 -9.76 2.05
C ASP A 11 -11.47 -9.49 2.25
N VAL A 12 -10.67 -9.79 1.20
CA VAL A 12 -9.20 -9.65 1.22
C VAL A 12 -8.77 -8.18 1.40
N VAL A 13 -9.50 -7.23 0.80
CA VAL A 13 -9.19 -5.80 0.94
C VAL A 13 -9.46 -5.34 2.35
N ALA A 14 -10.60 -5.72 2.92
CA ALA A 14 -10.94 -5.43 4.30
C ALA A 14 -9.93 -6.07 5.27
N ALA A 15 -9.45 -7.29 5.00
CA ALA A 15 -8.42 -7.96 5.78
C ALA A 15 -7.11 -7.18 5.77
N TYR A 16 -6.69 -6.72 4.59
CA TYR A 16 -5.50 -5.88 4.45
C TYR A 16 -5.62 -4.58 5.25
N LEU A 17 -6.72 -3.85 5.10
CA LEU A 17 -6.96 -2.59 5.82
C LEU A 17 -7.00 -2.80 7.33
N ALA A 18 -7.67 -3.85 7.79
CA ALA A 18 -7.71 -4.21 9.20
C ALA A 18 -6.32 -4.55 9.74
N SER A 19 -5.49 -5.28 8.98
CA SER A 19 -4.13 -5.63 9.39
C SER A 19 -3.25 -4.40 9.61
N LYS A 20 -3.34 -3.40 8.72
CA LYS A 20 -2.59 -2.15 8.86
C LYS A 20 -3.05 -1.33 10.06
N THR A 21 -4.36 -1.23 10.27
CA THR A 21 -4.93 -0.55 11.44
C THR A 21 -4.49 -1.20 12.75
N LEU A 22 -4.52 -2.54 12.80
CA LEU A 22 -4.10 -3.27 14.00
C LEU A 22 -2.61 -3.15 14.27
N ALA A 23 -1.77 -3.14 13.23
CA ALA A 23 -0.33 -2.94 13.37
C ALA A 23 0.00 -1.56 13.98
N GLU A 24 -0.65 -0.50 13.48
CA GLU A 24 -0.46 0.84 14.03
C GLU A 24 -0.95 0.94 15.49
N ARG A 25 -2.13 0.40 15.79
CA ARG A 25 -2.64 0.36 17.17
C ARG A 25 -1.72 -0.40 18.11
N ALA A 26 -1.12 -1.49 17.65
CA ALA A 26 -0.16 -2.25 18.45
C ALA A 26 1.11 -1.41 18.76
N ALA A 27 1.58 -0.59 17.81
CA ALA A 27 2.71 0.31 18.04
C ALA A 27 2.38 1.37 19.11
N TRP A 28 1.21 2.00 19.02
CA TRP A 28 0.77 2.97 20.03
C TRP A 28 0.56 2.32 21.40
N PHE A 29 -0.06 1.15 21.46
CA PHE A 29 -0.23 0.40 22.70
C PHE A 29 1.11 0.03 23.33
N PHE A 30 2.11 -0.32 22.51
CA PHE A 30 3.47 -0.58 23.00
C PHE A 30 4.07 0.67 23.68
N LEU A 31 3.94 1.85 23.07
CA LEU A 31 4.42 3.10 23.68
C LEU A 31 3.76 3.36 25.04
N GLU A 32 2.44 3.23 25.11
CA GLU A 32 1.67 3.48 26.33
C GLU A 32 2.04 2.52 27.45
N THR A 33 2.25 1.24 27.13
CA THR A 33 2.46 0.19 28.14
C THR A 33 3.91 0.02 28.54
N LYS A 34 4.83 0.13 27.59
CA LYS A 34 6.27 -0.11 27.83
C LYS A 34 7.05 1.16 28.11
N LYS A 35 6.51 2.32 27.75
CA LYS A 35 7.13 3.65 27.95
C LYS A 35 8.62 3.65 27.57
N PRO A 36 8.96 3.25 26.33
CA PRO A 36 10.35 3.21 25.88
C PRO A 36 10.96 4.62 25.91
N VAL A 37 12.28 4.69 25.84
CA VAL A 37 13.03 5.97 25.81
C VAL A 37 13.06 6.65 24.44
N PHE A 38 12.38 6.08 23.44
CA PHE A 38 12.27 6.63 22.09
C PHE A 38 10.82 6.96 21.74
N ASP A 39 10.65 7.89 20.81
CA ASP A 39 9.36 8.24 20.24
C ASP A 39 9.11 7.48 18.93
N ILE A 40 7.83 7.34 18.54
CA ILE A 40 7.43 6.75 17.27
C ILE A 40 6.69 7.80 16.45
N THR A 41 7.05 7.90 15.18
CA THR A 41 6.29 8.63 14.18
C THR A 41 5.79 7.65 13.12
N VAL A 42 4.48 7.63 12.88
CA VAL A 42 3.86 6.77 11.87
C VAL A 42 3.63 7.57 10.60
N LEU A 43 4.15 7.05 9.49
CA LEU A 43 3.91 7.62 8.16
C LEU A 43 3.01 6.66 7.38
N ASN A 44 1.85 7.16 6.96
CA ASN A 44 0.84 6.39 6.22
C ASN A 44 0.76 6.89 4.77
N PRO A 45 1.71 6.53 3.89
CA PRO A 45 1.64 6.88 2.48
C PRO A 45 0.46 6.16 1.84
N TYR A 46 -0.24 6.85 0.93
CA TYR A 46 -1.42 6.29 0.29
C TYR A 46 -1.07 5.15 -0.68
N VAL A 47 -0.27 5.45 -1.69
CA VAL A 47 0.29 4.46 -2.62
C VAL A 47 1.74 4.84 -2.91
N ILE A 48 2.64 3.88 -2.73
CA ILE A 48 4.05 4.05 -3.05
C ILE A 48 4.32 3.40 -4.40
N MET A 49 4.84 4.19 -5.34
CA MET A 49 5.26 3.72 -6.66
C MET A 49 6.70 4.16 -6.92
N GLY A 50 7.38 3.42 -7.74
CA GLY A 50 8.74 3.77 -8.13
C GLY A 50 9.45 2.65 -8.87
N PRO A 51 10.71 2.86 -9.26
CA PRO A 51 11.52 1.82 -9.89
C PRO A 51 11.61 0.59 -9.00
N MET A 52 11.47 -0.59 -9.60
CA MET A 52 11.57 -1.86 -8.89
C MET A 52 13.04 -2.24 -8.73
N LEU A 53 13.47 -2.51 -7.49
CA LEU A 53 14.84 -2.93 -7.19
C LEU A 53 15.03 -4.46 -7.29
N HIS A 54 13.94 -5.23 -7.18
CA HIS A 54 13.98 -6.68 -7.35
C HIS A 54 13.92 -7.05 -8.83
N ALA A 55 14.44 -8.22 -9.17
CA ALA A 55 14.36 -8.75 -10.53
C ALA A 55 12.91 -8.98 -10.92
N VAL A 56 12.53 -8.55 -12.13
CA VAL A 56 11.20 -8.74 -12.72
C VAL A 56 11.41 -9.60 -13.97
N HIS A 57 10.86 -10.80 -13.98
CA HIS A 57 10.97 -11.75 -15.10
C HIS A 57 9.69 -11.77 -15.93
N GLY A 58 8.56 -11.32 -15.36
CA GLY A 58 7.29 -11.27 -16.05
C GLY A 58 6.29 -10.34 -15.37
N PRO A 59 5.12 -10.12 -16.00
CA PRO A 59 4.06 -9.26 -15.45
C PRO A 59 3.58 -9.67 -14.06
N GLU A 60 3.66 -10.95 -13.74
CA GLU A 60 3.28 -11.52 -12.44
C GLU A 60 4.18 -11.07 -11.29
N ASP A 61 5.42 -10.68 -11.60
CA ASP A 61 6.39 -10.20 -10.60
C ASP A 61 6.22 -8.71 -10.29
N ILE A 62 5.37 -8.01 -11.06
CA ILE A 62 5.15 -6.58 -10.87
C ILE A 62 4.31 -6.36 -9.60
N PRO A 63 4.80 -5.62 -8.59
CA PRO A 63 4.02 -5.31 -7.41
C PRO A 63 2.68 -4.66 -7.74
N SER A 64 1.64 -5.00 -7.00
CA SER A 64 0.27 -4.51 -7.23
C SER A 64 0.19 -2.97 -7.29
N THR A 65 1.02 -2.28 -6.52
CA THR A 65 1.11 -0.81 -6.52
C THR A 65 1.62 -0.21 -7.82
N ASN A 66 2.47 -0.93 -8.57
CA ASN A 66 2.93 -0.56 -9.91
C ASN A 66 2.05 -1.19 -11.00
N ALA A 67 1.60 -2.43 -10.79
CA ALA A 67 0.80 -3.15 -11.77
C ALA A 67 -0.52 -2.44 -12.04
N PHE A 68 -1.19 -2.03 -10.99
CA PHE A 68 -2.54 -1.50 -11.07
C PHE A 68 -2.64 -0.16 -11.83
N PRO A 69 -1.89 0.91 -11.49
CA PRO A 69 -2.01 2.17 -12.20
C PRO A 69 -1.17 2.23 -13.48
N VAL A 70 0.01 1.64 -13.51
CA VAL A 70 0.97 1.82 -14.61
C VAL A 70 0.87 0.68 -15.61
N TRP A 71 1.08 -0.55 -15.17
CA TRP A 71 1.10 -1.70 -16.09
C TRP A 71 -0.24 -1.91 -16.78
N ASN A 72 -1.34 -1.87 -16.03
CA ASN A 72 -2.67 -2.07 -16.59
C ASN A 72 -3.05 -0.94 -17.56
N PHE A 73 -2.58 0.29 -17.32
CA PHE A 73 -2.76 1.39 -18.25
C PHE A 73 -1.98 1.14 -19.56
N LEU A 74 -0.69 0.82 -19.46
CA LEU A 74 0.17 0.56 -20.63
C LEU A 74 -0.29 -0.66 -21.42
N ASN A 75 -0.78 -1.68 -20.75
CA ASN A 75 -1.29 -2.92 -21.37
C ASN A 75 -2.71 -2.77 -21.94
N GLY A 76 -3.30 -1.57 -21.90
CA GLY A 76 -4.61 -1.29 -22.46
C GLY A 76 -5.79 -1.93 -21.74
N ALA A 77 -5.62 -2.28 -20.45
CA ALA A 77 -6.70 -2.79 -19.62
C ALA A 77 -7.81 -1.76 -19.41
N TYR A 78 -7.46 -0.47 -19.43
CA TYR A 78 -8.40 0.64 -19.32
C TYR A 78 -8.72 1.19 -20.70
N LYS A 79 -9.93 0.95 -21.18
CA LYS A 79 -10.41 1.37 -22.51
C LYS A 79 -10.82 2.85 -22.59
N SER A 80 -11.03 3.50 -21.43
CA SER A 80 -11.41 4.89 -21.32
C SER A 80 -11.01 5.46 -19.97
N ILE A 81 -11.05 6.80 -19.83
CA ILE A 81 -10.84 7.50 -18.57
C ILE A 81 -11.87 7.07 -17.51
N ASP A 82 -13.08 6.72 -17.93
CA ASP A 82 -14.11 6.21 -17.03
C ASP A 82 -13.74 4.88 -16.36
N GLY A 83 -12.87 4.08 -17.00
CA GLY A 83 -12.32 2.86 -16.40
C GLY A 83 -11.34 3.13 -15.28
N LEU A 84 -10.81 4.36 -15.20
CA LEU A 84 -9.93 4.84 -14.13
C LEU A 84 -10.72 5.42 -12.95
N LYS A 85 -11.93 4.95 -12.70
CA LYS A 85 -12.78 5.41 -11.59
C LYS A 85 -12.20 5.03 -10.22
N PHE A 86 -11.04 5.62 -9.92
CA PHE A 86 -10.47 5.58 -8.60
C PHE A 86 -10.75 6.90 -7.88
N PRO A 87 -11.18 6.86 -6.62
CA PRO A 87 -11.17 8.04 -5.80
C PRO A 87 -9.76 8.62 -5.80
N ALA A 88 -9.65 9.94 -5.90
CA ALA A 88 -8.42 10.72 -6.06
C ALA A 88 -7.18 10.02 -5.46
N TRP A 89 -6.29 9.52 -6.30
CA TRP A 89 -5.09 8.83 -5.89
C TRP A 89 -4.00 9.86 -5.65
N TYR A 90 -3.58 9.98 -4.42
CA TYR A 90 -2.34 10.67 -4.10
C TYR A 90 -1.21 9.67 -4.20
N PHE A 91 -0.32 9.86 -5.17
CA PHE A 91 0.85 9.00 -5.34
C PHE A 91 2.05 9.61 -4.64
N VAL A 92 2.80 8.79 -3.94
CA VAL A 92 4.15 9.13 -3.48
C VAL A 92 5.11 8.43 -4.43
N SER A 93 5.82 9.21 -5.25
CA SER A 93 6.93 8.69 -6.03
C SER A 93 8.17 8.66 -5.16
N ILE A 94 8.81 7.51 -5.05
CA ILE A 94 10.15 7.41 -4.46
C ILE A 94 11.12 7.40 -5.63
N ASP A 95 11.82 8.52 -5.81
CA ASP A 95 12.95 8.59 -6.71
C ASP A 95 14.21 8.21 -5.90
N TYR A 96 14.84 7.09 -6.29
CA TYR A 96 16.08 6.62 -5.66
C TYR A 96 17.32 7.32 -6.24
N THR A 97 17.24 8.56 -6.60
CA THR A 97 18.44 9.34 -6.89
C THR A 97 19.18 9.61 -5.58
N PHE A 98 19.83 8.58 -5.05
CA PHE A 98 20.92 8.81 -4.14
C PHE A 98 22.10 9.32 -4.97
N SER A 99 22.31 10.63 -4.99
CA SER A 99 23.62 11.18 -5.37
C SER A 99 24.60 10.73 -4.29
N VAL A 100 25.50 9.84 -4.65
CA VAL A 100 26.68 9.48 -3.88
C VAL A 100 27.68 10.64 -3.96
#